data_2e7d71c1e09eb0443da638d8fce936f2
#
_entry.id   2e7d71c1e09eb0443da638d8fce936f2
#
_cell.length_a   1.000
_cell.length_b   1.000
_cell.length_c   1.000
_cell.angle_alpha   90.00
_cell.angle_beta   90.00
_cell.angle_gamma   90.00
#
_symmetry.space_group_name_H-M   'P 1'
#
loop_
_entity.id
_entity.type
_entity.pdbx_description
1 polymer ?
#
loop_
_entity_poly.entity_id
_entity_poly.type
_entity_poly.pdbx_seq_one_letter_code
_entity_poly.pdbx_strand_id
1 'polypeptide(L)'
;MAGNNSHISNDNNEDRDRFSGKPPVFDGENFDYWKDRIESFFLAHDADLWDMVTDGYTHLVNASGQKIDRKAMSDQQKRDFKNHHKARTILLSAISYAEYEKISNRDTTKNMFDSLRMTHEGNIQVKETKALALIQKYEAFKMEESESIETMFSRFQILVAGLKVLDKGYSTADHVKKIIRSLPKQ
;
A
#
# COMPACT_ATOMS: atom_id res chain seq x y z
N MET A 1 -19.45 40.17 27.25
CA MET A 1 -20.29 38.99 26.99
C MET A 1 -19.55 38.11 26.01
N ALA A 2 -19.16 36.93 26.47
CA ALA A 2 -18.29 36.02 25.78
C ALA A 2 -19.05 35.24 24.70
N GLY A 3 -18.59 35.27 23.49
CA GLY A 3 -19.04 34.40 22.38
C GLY A 3 -18.14 33.18 22.26
N ASN A 4 -18.72 32.05 22.57
CA ASN A 4 -18.09 30.72 22.53
C ASN A 4 -17.90 30.29 21.08
N ASN A 5 -16.66 30.21 20.60
CA ASN A 5 -16.33 29.60 19.32
C ASN A 5 -16.03 28.12 19.56
N SER A 6 -17.04 27.29 19.38
CA SER A 6 -16.89 25.83 19.33
C SER A 6 -16.19 25.41 18.02
N HIS A 7 -15.00 24.87 18.14
CA HIS A 7 -14.36 24.08 17.09
C HIS A 7 -15.24 22.87 16.76
N ILE A 8 -15.93 22.92 15.63
CA ILE A 8 -16.56 21.75 15.03
C ILE A 8 -15.47 21.07 14.21
N SER A 9 -15.05 19.92 14.70
CA SER A 9 -14.12 19.02 14.06
C SER A 9 -14.63 18.57 12.69
N ASN A 10 -13.75 18.57 11.71
CA ASN A 10 -14.01 18.36 10.29
C ASN A 10 -14.06 16.87 9.92
N ASP A 11 -14.70 16.02 10.76
CA ASP A 11 -14.78 14.56 10.57
C ASP A 11 -15.84 14.12 9.52
N ASN A 12 -16.50 15.09 8.85
CA ASN A 12 -17.60 14.76 7.92
C ASN A 12 -17.18 14.63 6.45
N ASN A 13 -15.90 14.65 6.11
CA ASN A 13 -15.48 14.65 4.72
C ASN A 13 -15.13 13.23 4.18
N GLU A 14 -14.78 12.28 5.05
CA GLU A 14 -14.43 10.92 4.63
C GLU A 14 -15.64 10.06 4.25
N ASP A 15 -16.83 10.32 4.80
CA ASP A 15 -18.04 9.54 4.50
C ASP A 15 -18.75 9.99 3.21
N ARG A 16 -18.48 11.18 2.69
CA ARG A 16 -19.10 11.66 1.44
C ARG A 16 -18.49 11.06 0.18
N ASP A 17 -17.27 10.55 0.23
CA ASP A 17 -16.60 9.92 -0.92
C ASP A 17 -17.09 8.49 -1.21
N ARG A 18 -17.85 7.87 -0.31
CA ARG A 18 -18.33 6.48 -0.47
C ARG A 18 -19.31 6.27 -1.62
N PHE A 19 -19.94 7.33 -2.12
CA PHE A 19 -20.89 7.26 -3.25
C PHE A 19 -20.63 8.34 -4.31
N SER A 20 -19.49 8.98 -4.32
CA SER A 20 -19.12 9.90 -5.38
C SER A 20 -18.76 9.07 -6.62
N GLY A 21 -19.25 9.45 -7.80
CA GLY A 21 -18.87 8.80 -9.07
C GLY A 21 -17.39 9.00 -9.45
N LYS A 22 -16.54 9.34 -8.48
CA LYS A 22 -15.08 9.50 -8.62
C LYS A 22 -14.36 8.29 -8.04
N PRO A 23 -13.29 7.80 -8.70
CA PRO A 23 -12.49 6.71 -8.16
C PRO A 23 -11.76 7.14 -6.87
N PRO A 24 -11.52 6.20 -5.94
CA PRO A 24 -10.73 6.47 -4.74
C PRO A 24 -9.29 6.80 -5.13
N VAL A 25 -8.72 7.86 -4.57
CA VAL A 25 -7.35 8.29 -4.89
C VAL A 25 -6.37 7.65 -3.93
N PHE A 26 -5.32 7.05 -4.49
CA PHE A 26 -4.18 6.50 -3.76
C PHE A 26 -3.10 7.57 -3.55
N ASP A 27 -2.73 7.80 -2.33
CA ASP A 27 -1.73 8.78 -1.90
C ASP A 27 -0.39 8.17 -1.44
N GLY A 28 -0.32 6.81 -1.45
CA GLY A 28 0.87 6.06 -1.03
C GLY A 28 0.70 5.31 0.29
N GLU A 29 -0.42 5.50 0.99
CA GLU A 29 -0.72 4.83 2.25
C GLU A 29 -1.85 3.81 2.10
N ASN A 30 -1.82 2.77 2.94
CA ASN A 30 -2.89 1.76 3.01
C ASN A 30 -3.25 1.15 1.65
N PHE A 31 -2.23 0.66 0.93
CA PHE A 31 -2.38 0.12 -0.43
C PHE A 31 -3.46 -0.96 -0.54
N ASP A 32 -3.53 -1.90 0.41
CA ASP A 32 -4.53 -3.00 0.39
C ASP A 32 -5.95 -2.45 0.48
N TYR A 33 -6.18 -1.46 1.36
CA TYR A 33 -7.48 -0.81 1.49
C TYR A 33 -7.87 -0.04 0.21
N TRP A 34 -6.92 0.68 -0.40
CA TRP A 34 -7.17 1.34 -1.67
C TRP A 34 -7.44 0.34 -2.79
N LYS A 35 -6.69 -0.75 -2.85
CA LYS A 35 -6.83 -1.83 -3.84
C LYS A 35 -8.25 -2.42 -3.84
N ASP A 36 -8.78 -2.76 -2.66
CA ASP A 36 -10.15 -3.27 -2.53
C ASP A 36 -11.19 -2.25 -3.00
N ARG A 37 -10.98 -0.99 -2.70
CA ARG A 37 -11.89 0.09 -3.10
C ARG A 37 -11.86 0.36 -4.60
N ILE A 38 -10.68 0.36 -5.21
CA ILE A 38 -10.56 0.60 -6.66
C ILE A 38 -11.10 -0.58 -7.47
N GLU A 39 -10.87 -1.82 -7.02
CA GLU A 39 -11.50 -3.01 -7.60
C GLU A 39 -13.02 -2.91 -7.55
N SER A 40 -13.57 -2.64 -6.37
CA SER A 40 -15.03 -2.44 -6.20
C SER A 40 -15.57 -1.32 -7.09
N PHE A 41 -14.81 -0.24 -7.26
CA PHE A 41 -15.20 0.86 -8.14
C PHE A 41 -15.25 0.43 -9.60
N PHE A 42 -14.26 -0.30 -10.11
CA PHE A 42 -14.27 -0.83 -11.47
C PHE A 42 -15.41 -1.79 -11.69
N LEU A 43 -15.61 -2.77 -10.83
CA LEU A 43 -16.65 -3.78 -10.92
C LEU A 43 -18.06 -3.17 -10.87
N ALA A 44 -18.26 -2.11 -10.09
CA ALA A 44 -19.53 -1.38 -10.06
C ALA A 44 -19.82 -0.59 -11.34
N HIS A 45 -18.80 -0.22 -12.11
CA HIS A 45 -18.96 0.51 -13.37
C HIS A 45 -19.07 -0.42 -14.57
N ASP A 46 -18.14 -1.37 -14.70
CA ASP A 46 -18.05 -2.30 -15.82
C ASP A 46 -16.94 -3.33 -15.53
N ALA A 47 -17.30 -4.59 -15.37
CA ALA A 47 -16.35 -5.67 -15.08
C ALA A 47 -15.27 -5.81 -16.17
N ASP A 48 -15.64 -5.57 -17.45
CA ASP A 48 -14.68 -5.62 -18.57
C ASP A 48 -13.54 -4.60 -18.39
N LEU A 49 -13.75 -3.52 -17.62
CA LEU A 49 -12.71 -2.55 -17.34
C LEU A 49 -11.72 -3.07 -16.29
N TRP A 50 -12.19 -3.88 -15.32
CA TRP A 50 -11.31 -4.52 -14.35
C TRP A 50 -10.45 -5.59 -15.03
N ASP A 51 -11.00 -6.33 -15.99
CA ASP A 51 -10.23 -7.28 -16.79
C ASP A 51 -9.07 -6.59 -17.57
N MET A 52 -9.26 -5.35 -18.00
CA MET A 52 -8.16 -4.56 -18.59
C MET A 52 -7.05 -4.20 -17.58
N VAL A 53 -7.36 -4.19 -16.29
CA VAL A 53 -6.39 -3.95 -15.21
C VAL A 53 -5.67 -5.25 -14.83
N THR A 54 -6.39 -6.38 -14.76
CA THR A 54 -5.86 -7.68 -14.30
C THR A 54 -5.21 -8.48 -15.42
N ASP A 55 -5.90 -8.64 -16.55
CA ASP A 55 -5.44 -9.46 -17.67
C ASP A 55 -4.63 -8.65 -18.67
N GLY A 56 -4.95 -7.35 -18.75
CA GLY A 56 -4.21 -6.41 -19.58
C GLY A 56 -4.77 -6.24 -20.99
N TYR A 57 -4.08 -5.42 -21.76
CA TYR A 57 -4.37 -5.13 -23.17
C TYR A 57 -3.10 -5.27 -23.98
N THR A 58 -3.18 -6.03 -25.08
CA THR A 58 -2.07 -6.13 -26.02
C THR A 58 -2.28 -5.18 -27.19
N HIS A 59 -1.33 -4.26 -27.38
CA HIS A 59 -1.35 -3.38 -28.54
C HIS A 59 -1.23 -4.20 -29.83
N LEU A 60 -2.19 -4.01 -30.72
CA LEU A 60 -2.17 -4.68 -32.02
C LEU A 60 -1.10 -4.04 -32.91
N VAL A 61 -0.26 -4.92 -33.49
CA VAL A 61 0.79 -4.52 -34.42
C VAL A 61 0.63 -5.24 -35.75
N ASN A 62 1.04 -4.57 -36.83
CA ASN A 62 1.11 -5.19 -38.16
C ASN A 62 2.35 -6.08 -38.29
N ALA A 63 2.53 -6.73 -39.44
CA ALA A 63 3.67 -7.57 -39.72
C ALA A 63 5.03 -6.86 -39.63
N SER A 64 5.05 -5.53 -39.66
CA SER A 64 6.25 -4.69 -39.50
C SER A 64 6.46 -4.20 -38.06
N GLY A 65 5.66 -4.68 -37.08
CA GLY A 65 5.76 -4.26 -35.68
C GLY A 65 5.18 -2.88 -35.36
N GLN A 66 4.52 -2.23 -36.30
CA GLN A 66 3.89 -0.90 -36.10
C GLN A 66 2.47 -1.06 -35.56
N LYS A 67 2.07 -0.16 -34.67
CA LYS A 67 0.70 -0.15 -34.12
C LYS A 67 -0.34 -0.02 -35.25
N ILE A 68 -1.35 -0.87 -35.23
CA ILE A 68 -2.45 -0.86 -36.22
C ILE A 68 -3.31 0.39 -35.97
N ASP A 69 -3.64 1.12 -37.05
CA ASP A 69 -4.56 2.24 -36.98
C ASP A 69 -5.95 1.75 -36.48
N ARG A 70 -6.55 2.48 -35.54
CA ARG A 70 -7.87 2.17 -35.00
C ARG A 70 -8.92 1.97 -36.08
N LYS A 71 -8.82 2.65 -37.22
CA LYS A 71 -9.76 2.50 -38.35
C LYS A 71 -9.73 1.11 -38.98
N ALA A 72 -8.58 0.46 -38.95
CA ALA A 72 -8.37 -0.89 -39.49
C ALA A 72 -8.72 -2.01 -38.49
N MET A 73 -9.06 -1.68 -37.24
CA MET A 73 -9.45 -2.65 -36.22
C MET A 73 -10.85 -3.21 -36.47
N SER A 74 -11.04 -4.49 -36.12
CA SER A 74 -12.36 -5.12 -36.04
C SER A 74 -13.20 -4.45 -34.92
N ASP A 75 -14.51 -4.72 -34.92
CA ASP A 75 -15.39 -4.13 -33.89
C ASP A 75 -15.05 -4.63 -32.48
N GLN A 76 -14.62 -5.89 -32.32
CA GLN A 76 -14.14 -6.41 -31.03
C GLN A 76 -12.85 -5.68 -30.62
N GLN A 77 -11.87 -5.57 -31.50
CA GLN A 77 -10.62 -4.86 -31.24
C GLN A 77 -10.84 -3.38 -30.88
N LYS A 78 -11.82 -2.74 -31.48
CA LYS A 78 -12.22 -1.37 -31.13
C LYS A 78 -12.86 -1.29 -29.74
N ARG A 79 -13.63 -2.30 -29.32
CA ARG A 79 -14.18 -2.38 -27.96
C ARG A 79 -13.06 -2.53 -26.94
N ASP A 80 -12.15 -3.48 -27.17
CA ASP A 80 -11.02 -3.74 -26.26
C ASP A 80 -10.10 -2.52 -26.13
N PHE A 81 -9.80 -1.86 -27.26
CA PHE A 81 -9.06 -0.59 -27.26
C PHE A 81 -9.77 0.49 -26.45
N LYS A 82 -11.09 0.64 -26.62
CA LYS A 82 -11.88 1.61 -25.85
C LYS A 82 -11.89 1.29 -24.36
N ASN A 83 -12.07 0.03 -23.99
CA ASN A 83 -12.09 -0.43 -22.60
C ASN A 83 -10.74 -0.20 -21.93
N HIS A 84 -9.64 -0.55 -22.62
CA HIS A 84 -8.31 -0.26 -22.15
C HIS A 84 -8.10 1.23 -21.83
N HIS A 85 -8.50 2.13 -22.75
CA HIS A 85 -8.35 3.57 -22.52
C HIS A 85 -9.27 4.12 -21.44
N LYS A 86 -10.49 3.57 -21.29
CA LYS A 86 -11.37 3.90 -20.16
C LYS A 86 -10.73 3.49 -18.82
N ALA A 87 -10.30 2.21 -18.72
CA ALA A 87 -9.66 1.70 -17.52
C ALA A 87 -8.41 2.53 -17.16
N ARG A 88 -7.60 2.88 -18.17
CA ARG A 88 -6.43 3.74 -17.99
C ARG A 88 -6.80 5.11 -17.42
N THR A 89 -7.84 5.74 -17.94
CA THR A 89 -8.30 7.06 -17.46
C THR A 89 -8.77 6.98 -16.01
N ILE A 90 -9.52 5.94 -15.65
CA ILE A 90 -9.95 5.72 -14.26
C ILE A 90 -8.75 5.52 -13.35
N LEU A 91 -7.81 4.64 -13.71
CA LEU A 91 -6.64 4.37 -12.89
C LEU A 91 -5.77 5.62 -12.71
N LEU A 92 -5.56 6.41 -13.75
CA LEU A 92 -4.84 7.68 -13.66
C LEU A 92 -5.53 8.70 -12.74
N SER A 93 -6.86 8.70 -12.70
CA SER A 93 -7.63 9.55 -11.79
C SER A 93 -7.66 9.00 -10.35
N ALA A 94 -7.27 7.74 -10.16
CA ALA A 94 -7.26 7.03 -8.89
C ALA A 94 -5.90 7.02 -8.18
N ILE A 95 -4.90 7.73 -8.69
CA ILE A 95 -3.56 7.82 -8.10
C ILE A 95 -3.12 9.28 -8.01
N SER A 96 -2.35 9.59 -6.96
CA SER A 96 -1.71 10.90 -6.83
C SER A 96 -0.55 11.05 -7.82
N TYR A 97 -0.14 12.29 -8.06
CA TYR A 97 1.02 12.56 -8.91
C TYR A 97 2.30 11.90 -8.38
N ALA A 98 2.51 11.92 -7.06
CA ALA A 98 3.66 11.29 -6.42
C ALA A 98 3.71 9.77 -6.65
N GLU A 99 2.56 9.10 -6.67
CA GLU A 99 2.48 7.68 -6.97
C GLU A 99 2.62 7.39 -8.47
N TYR A 100 2.08 8.26 -9.31
CA TYR A 100 2.27 8.17 -10.76
C TYR A 100 3.76 8.23 -11.16
N GLU A 101 4.57 9.06 -10.51
CA GLU A 101 6.01 9.16 -10.81
C GLU A 101 6.79 7.88 -10.48
N LYS A 102 6.35 7.09 -9.53
CA LYS A 102 6.97 5.81 -9.14
C LYS A 102 6.70 4.66 -10.14
N ILE A 103 5.73 4.83 -11.04
CA ILE A 103 5.38 3.80 -12.01
C ILE A 103 6.46 3.72 -13.09
N SER A 104 7.17 2.60 -13.12
CA SER A 104 8.27 2.35 -14.07
C SER A 104 7.79 2.01 -15.47
N ASN A 105 6.69 1.27 -15.60
CA ASN A 105 6.09 0.89 -16.88
C ASN A 105 4.65 1.41 -16.98
N ARG A 106 4.40 2.26 -17.95
CA ARG A 106 3.12 2.97 -18.16
C ARG A 106 2.43 2.60 -19.47
N ASP A 107 2.86 1.53 -20.15
CA ASP A 107 2.36 1.18 -21.48
C ASP A 107 0.90 0.72 -21.44
N THR A 108 0.56 -0.11 -20.47
CA THR A 108 -0.81 -0.61 -20.29
C THR A 108 -1.31 -0.33 -18.88
N THR A 109 -2.62 -0.42 -18.70
CA THR A 109 -3.26 -0.27 -17.38
C THR A 109 -2.77 -1.35 -16.41
N LYS A 110 -2.63 -2.59 -16.90
CA LYS A 110 -2.04 -3.69 -16.14
C LYS A 110 -0.63 -3.38 -15.67
N ASN A 111 0.26 -2.93 -16.55
CA ASN A 111 1.64 -2.60 -16.19
C ASN A 111 1.71 -1.49 -15.13
N MET A 112 0.83 -0.51 -15.23
CA MET A 112 0.73 0.55 -14.21
C MET A 112 0.29 0.00 -12.86
N PHE A 113 -0.76 -0.82 -12.83
CA PHE A 113 -1.28 -1.43 -11.62
C PHE A 113 -0.28 -2.41 -10.99
N ASP A 114 0.35 -3.25 -11.80
CA ASP A 114 1.39 -4.18 -11.35
C ASP A 114 2.62 -3.43 -10.78
N SER A 115 3.01 -2.30 -11.37
CA SER A 115 4.10 -1.46 -10.82
C SER A 115 3.76 -0.91 -9.44
N LEU A 116 2.53 -0.43 -9.24
CA LEU A 116 2.04 0.02 -7.92
C LEU A 116 2.04 -1.14 -6.92
N ARG A 117 1.48 -2.28 -7.32
CA ARG A 117 1.43 -3.48 -6.50
C ARG A 117 2.82 -3.93 -6.05
N MET A 118 3.77 -4.04 -6.98
CA MET A 118 5.14 -4.43 -6.65
C MET A 118 5.80 -3.45 -5.67
N THR A 119 5.56 -2.15 -5.85
CA THR A 119 6.14 -1.13 -4.98
C THR A 119 5.59 -1.20 -3.57
N HIS A 120 4.29 -1.40 -3.40
CA HIS A 120 3.61 -1.29 -2.11
C HIS A 120 3.46 -2.63 -1.38
N GLU A 121 3.06 -3.72 -2.06
CA GLU A 121 3.02 -5.07 -1.48
C GLU A 121 4.43 -5.57 -1.13
N GLY A 122 5.41 -5.35 -1.99
CA GLY A 122 6.81 -5.71 -1.72
C GLY A 122 7.38 -4.98 -0.50
N ASN A 123 7.07 -3.70 -0.33
CA ASN A 123 7.45 -2.92 0.85
C ASN A 123 6.77 -3.42 2.14
N ILE A 124 5.50 -3.83 2.07
CA ILE A 124 4.75 -4.41 3.20
C ILE A 124 5.40 -5.72 3.64
N GLN A 125 5.68 -6.64 2.72
CA GLN A 125 6.33 -7.92 3.02
C GLN A 125 7.71 -7.74 3.65
N VAL A 126 8.51 -6.79 3.17
CA VAL A 126 9.82 -6.46 3.76
C VAL A 126 9.66 -5.91 5.17
N LYS A 127 8.68 -5.02 5.41
CA LYS A 127 8.38 -4.50 6.75
C LYS A 127 7.92 -5.61 7.69
N GLU A 128 7.04 -6.49 7.25
CA GLU A 128 6.54 -7.62 8.05
C GLU A 128 7.66 -8.61 8.39
N THR A 129 8.49 -8.96 7.42
CA THR A 129 9.64 -9.84 7.66
C THR A 129 10.61 -9.25 8.69
N LYS A 130 10.90 -7.95 8.59
CA LYS A 130 11.71 -7.23 9.57
C LYS A 130 11.04 -7.20 10.95
N ALA A 131 9.72 -6.98 10.99
CA ALA A 131 8.95 -6.97 12.23
C ALA A 131 8.99 -8.34 12.92
N LEU A 132 8.78 -9.43 12.19
CA LEU A 132 8.88 -10.80 12.71
C LEU A 132 10.27 -11.09 13.27
N ALA A 133 11.33 -10.72 12.55
CA ALA A 133 12.70 -10.89 13.03
C ALA A 133 12.98 -10.11 14.33
N LEU A 134 12.44 -8.89 14.45
CA LEU A 134 12.57 -8.10 15.69
C LEU A 134 11.73 -8.66 16.84
N ILE A 135 10.53 -9.18 16.57
CA ILE A 135 9.69 -9.87 17.57
C ILE A 135 10.43 -11.09 18.10
N GLN A 136 10.99 -11.93 17.24
CA GLN A 136 11.79 -13.09 17.65
C GLN A 136 12.98 -12.70 18.52
N LYS A 137 13.70 -11.62 18.14
CA LYS A 137 14.79 -11.07 18.96
C LYS A 137 14.31 -10.57 20.32
N TYR A 138 13.12 -9.93 20.37
CA TYR A 138 12.53 -9.48 21.61
C TYR A 138 12.12 -10.66 22.51
N GLU A 139 11.51 -11.69 21.94
CA GLU A 139 11.13 -12.90 22.68
C GLU A 139 12.35 -13.69 23.20
N ALA A 140 13.40 -13.78 22.38
CA ALA A 140 14.66 -14.45 22.76
C ALA A 140 15.59 -13.58 23.61
N PHE A 141 15.27 -12.29 23.82
CA PHE A 141 16.18 -11.36 24.52
C PHE A 141 16.50 -11.81 25.93
N LYS A 142 17.79 -11.89 26.23
CA LYS A 142 18.36 -12.21 27.53
C LYS A 142 19.64 -11.39 27.77
N MET A 143 20.00 -11.22 29.03
CA MET A 143 21.29 -10.67 29.45
C MET A 143 22.40 -11.66 29.10
N GLU A 144 23.50 -11.18 28.55
CA GLU A 144 24.68 -11.98 28.23
C GLU A 144 25.57 -12.16 29.49
N GLU A 145 26.36 -13.24 29.54
CA GLU A 145 27.09 -13.64 30.77
C GLU A 145 28.07 -12.61 31.28
N SER A 146 28.58 -11.72 30.46
CA SER A 146 29.61 -10.74 30.81
C SER A 146 29.22 -9.29 30.58
N GLU A 147 27.93 -9.01 30.27
CA GLU A 147 27.52 -7.63 30.05
C GLU A 147 27.01 -6.95 31.31
N SER A 148 27.18 -5.61 31.36
CA SER A 148 26.57 -4.81 32.43
C SER A 148 25.08 -4.62 32.21
N ILE A 149 24.34 -4.27 33.26
CA ILE A 149 22.91 -3.94 33.19
C ILE A 149 22.70 -2.76 32.25
N GLU A 150 23.57 -1.75 32.24
CA GLU A 150 23.48 -0.60 31.34
C GLU A 150 23.62 -1.00 29.87
N THR A 151 24.54 -1.90 29.56
CA THR A 151 24.75 -2.43 28.20
C THR A 151 23.56 -3.23 27.76
N MET A 152 23.05 -4.13 28.59
CA MET A 152 21.81 -4.89 28.33
C MET A 152 20.64 -3.96 28.05
N PHE A 153 20.45 -2.94 28.90
CA PHE A 153 19.34 -1.99 28.76
C PHE A 153 19.46 -1.17 27.47
N SER A 154 20.65 -0.75 27.09
CA SER A 154 20.89 -0.06 25.83
C SER A 154 20.51 -0.93 24.60
N ARG A 155 20.91 -2.22 24.59
CA ARG A 155 20.54 -3.18 23.56
C ARG A 155 19.01 -3.36 23.50
N PHE A 156 18.36 -3.44 24.67
CA PHE A 156 16.92 -3.56 24.77
C PHE A 156 16.20 -2.33 24.21
N GLN A 157 16.68 -1.13 24.52
CA GLN A 157 16.09 0.12 23.99
C GLN A 157 16.17 0.20 22.46
N ILE A 158 17.30 -0.21 21.86
CA ILE A 158 17.44 -0.26 20.40
C ILE A 158 16.42 -1.21 19.78
N LEU A 159 16.23 -2.38 20.39
CA LEU A 159 15.25 -3.37 19.92
C LEU A 159 13.82 -2.87 20.02
N VAL A 160 13.44 -2.24 21.13
CA VAL A 160 12.12 -1.62 21.34
C VAL A 160 11.87 -0.48 20.35
N ALA A 161 12.87 0.37 20.11
CA ALA A 161 12.77 1.44 19.12
C ALA A 161 12.51 0.89 17.71
N GLY A 162 13.20 -0.20 17.32
CA GLY A 162 12.98 -0.86 16.04
C GLY A 162 11.55 -1.43 15.89
N LEU A 163 11.01 -2.05 16.93
CA LEU A 163 9.64 -2.56 16.95
C LEU A 163 8.61 -1.44 16.83
N LYS A 164 8.84 -0.32 17.53
CA LYS A 164 7.95 0.85 17.48
C LYS A 164 7.87 1.48 16.08
N VAL A 165 9.00 1.57 15.38
CA VAL A 165 9.04 2.07 13.98
C VAL A 165 8.22 1.20 13.02
N LEU A 166 8.04 -0.08 13.34
CA LEU A 166 7.27 -1.04 12.54
C LEU A 166 5.84 -1.25 13.06
N ASP A 167 5.32 -0.33 13.88
CA ASP A 167 4.00 -0.39 14.51
C ASP A 167 3.74 -1.69 15.32
N LYS A 168 4.81 -2.34 15.78
CA LYS A 168 4.76 -3.52 16.65
C LYS A 168 5.16 -3.12 18.06
N GLY A 169 4.24 -2.44 18.76
CA GLY A 169 4.49 -1.95 20.11
C GLY A 169 4.03 -2.95 21.19
N TYR A 170 4.88 -3.10 22.21
CA TYR A 170 4.52 -3.73 23.48
C TYR A 170 4.26 -2.62 24.51
N SER A 171 3.43 -2.90 25.52
CA SER A 171 3.20 -1.95 26.59
C SER A 171 4.45 -1.76 27.46
N THR A 172 4.53 -0.64 28.17
CA THR A 172 5.61 -0.43 29.17
C THR A 172 5.65 -1.56 30.21
N ALA A 173 4.49 -2.07 30.62
CA ALA A 173 4.40 -3.20 31.54
C ALA A 173 5.02 -4.49 30.97
N ASP A 174 4.84 -4.74 29.67
CA ASP A 174 5.43 -5.90 29.00
C ASP A 174 6.96 -5.74 28.89
N HIS A 175 7.44 -4.54 28.62
CA HIS A 175 8.88 -4.25 28.62
C HIS A 175 9.53 -4.51 29.99
N VAL A 176 8.90 -4.03 31.07
CA VAL A 176 9.38 -4.28 32.44
C VAL A 176 9.43 -5.77 32.76
N LYS A 177 8.33 -6.50 32.47
CA LYS A 177 8.30 -7.96 32.64
C LYS A 177 9.38 -8.67 31.84
N LYS A 178 9.62 -8.21 30.61
CA LYS A 178 10.63 -8.81 29.74
C LYS A 178 12.05 -8.60 30.29
N ILE A 179 12.38 -7.39 30.73
CA ILE A 179 13.66 -7.07 31.35
C ILE A 179 13.90 -7.97 32.57
N ILE A 180 12.93 -8.04 33.51
CA ILE A 180 13.07 -8.86 34.74
C ILE A 180 13.32 -10.33 34.38
N ARG A 181 12.63 -10.88 33.38
CA ARG A 181 12.81 -12.29 32.93
C ARG A 181 14.11 -12.52 32.18
N SER A 182 14.75 -11.45 31.72
CA SER A 182 16.00 -11.51 30.95
C SER A 182 17.23 -11.49 31.82
N LEU A 183 17.11 -11.17 33.13
CA LEU A 183 18.19 -11.18 34.08
C LEU A 183 18.64 -12.62 34.45
N PRO A 184 19.91 -12.83 34.78
CA PRO A 184 20.40 -14.13 35.27
C PRO A 184 19.60 -14.57 36.49
N LYS A 185 19.26 -15.84 36.57
CA LYS A 185 18.72 -16.42 37.81
C LYS A 185 19.90 -16.63 38.77
N GLN A 186 19.77 -16.06 39.94
CA GLN A 186 20.71 -16.36 41.04
C GLN A 186 20.57 -17.81 41.49
#